data_dc4c2be1be9ba042a0ddaad65162668d
#
_entry.id   dc4c2be1be9ba042a0ddaad65162668d
#
_cell.length_a   1.000
_cell.length_b   1.000
_cell.length_c   1.000
_cell.angle_alpha   90.00
_cell.angle_beta   90.00
_cell.angle_gamma   90.00
#
_symmetry.space_group_name_H-M   'P 1'
#
loop_
_entity.id
_entity.type
_entity.pdbx_description
1 polymer ?
#
loop_
_entity_poly.entity_id
_entity_poly.type
_entity_poly.pdbx_seq_one_letter_code
_entity_poly.pdbx_strand_id
1 'polypeptide(L)'
;GIQDRIKELCPDSTILEVVDIGKDVVGAGTTYTETMIQKYPDLNCILCYGDAAATEAVEAVKAAGMASDNFGIFACDGTKNAIDYIANKDVMRGTLQFGSVAEQTRDCLYQYIDGKMDVGTVVMSSINPITAANVADYQ
;
A
#
# COMPACT_ATOMS: atom_id res chain seq x y z
N GLY A 1 -12.38 9.89 -0.01
CA GLY A 1 -11.49 8.73 0.07
C GLY A 1 -10.22 8.92 -0.77
N ILE A 2 -9.50 7.83 -1.08
CA ILE A 2 -8.21 7.92 -1.80
C ILE A 2 -8.34 8.57 -3.18
N GLN A 3 -9.40 8.25 -3.91
CA GLN A 3 -9.68 8.82 -5.23
C GLN A 3 -9.88 10.35 -5.18
N ASP A 4 -10.57 10.85 -4.15
CA ASP A 4 -10.81 12.29 -4.00
C ASP A 4 -9.51 13.02 -3.69
N ARG A 5 -8.65 12.40 -2.86
CA ARG A 5 -7.33 12.97 -2.56
C ARG A 5 -6.38 12.95 -3.76
N ILE A 6 -6.43 11.93 -4.60
CA ILE A 6 -5.66 11.92 -5.86
C ILE A 6 -6.11 13.07 -6.76
N LYS A 7 -7.41 13.26 -6.95
CA LYS A 7 -7.94 14.37 -7.77
C LYS A 7 -7.55 15.75 -7.23
N GLU A 8 -7.49 15.89 -5.91
CA GLU A 8 -7.12 17.14 -5.25
C GLU A 8 -5.61 17.43 -5.35
N LEU A 9 -4.77 16.42 -5.07
CA LEU A 9 -3.32 16.58 -4.94
C LEU A 9 -2.57 16.38 -6.26
N CYS A 10 -3.15 15.61 -7.18
CA CYS A 10 -2.56 15.26 -8.47
C CYS A 10 -3.58 15.50 -9.59
N PRO A 11 -3.99 16.78 -9.83
CA PRO A 11 -5.08 17.10 -10.77
C PRO A 11 -4.79 16.68 -12.22
N ASP A 12 -3.51 16.55 -12.59
CA ASP A 12 -3.07 16.13 -13.91
C ASP A 12 -3.03 14.59 -14.07
N SER A 13 -3.33 13.85 -12.99
CA SER A 13 -3.37 12.39 -13.03
C SER A 13 -4.75 11.88 -13.40
N THR A 14 -4.80 10.83 -14.22
CA THR A 14 -6.05 10.17 -14.60
C THR A 14 -6.17 8.82 -13.87
N ILE A 15 -7.26 8.64 -13.13
CA ILE A 15 -7.62 7.33 -12.58
C ILE A 15 -8.26 6.52 -13.70
N LEU A 16 -7.52 5.56 -14.25
CA LEU A 16 -7.96 4.75 -15.39
C LEU A 16 -9.05 3.75 -14.97
N GLU A 17 -8.85 3.07 -13.85
CA GLU A 17 -9.79 2.08 -13.35
C GLU A 17 -9.65 1.89 -11.85
N VAL A 18 -10.73 1.45 -11.21
CA VAL A 18 -10.74 0.98 -9.82
C VAL A 18 -11.25 -0.45 -9.82
N VAL A 19 -10.41 -1.37 -9.40
CA VAL A 19 -10.71 -2.80 -9.42
C VAL A 19 -11.00 -3.28 -8.01
N ASP A 20 -12.14 -3.94 -7.82
CA ASP A 20 -12.44 -4.70 -6.61
C ASP A 20 -11.97 -6.14 -6.82
N ILE A 21 -10.88 -6.53 -6.17
CA ILE A 21 -10.36 -7.90 -6.24
C ILE A 21 -11.17 -8.89 -5.40
N GLY A 22 -12.20 -8.42 -4.70
CA GLY A 22 -13.19 -9.20 -3.95
C GLY A 22 -12.61 -9.91 -2.72
N LYS A 23 -11.72 -10.84 -2.91
CA LYS A 23 -11.03 -11.57 -1.84
C LYS A 23 -9.53 -11.40 -1.99
N ASP A 24 -8.85 -11.23 -0.87
CA ASP A 24 -7.39 -11.22 -0.80
C ASP A 24 -6.88 -12.67 -0.97
N VAL A 25 -6.72 -13.08 -2.22
CA VAL A 25 -6.23 -14.41 -2.58
C VAL A 25 -4.89 -14.30 -3.30
N VAL A 26 -4.00 -15.24 -3.03
CA VAL A 26 -2.70 -15.34 -3.68
C VAL A 26 -2.88 -15.38 -5.21
N GLY A 27 -2.10 -14.59 -5.93
CA GLY A 27 -2.15 -14.49 -7.39
C GLY A 27 -3.13 -13.44 -7.93
N ALA A 28 -3.98 -12.85 -7.08
CA ALA A 28 -4.92 -11.82 -7.52
C ALA A 28 -4.17 -10.57 -8.02
N GLY A 29 -3.15 -10.12 -7.30
CA GLY A 29 -2.33 -8.98 -7.69
C GLY A 29 -1.69 -9.17 -9.07
N THR A 30 -1.14 -10.35 -9.35
CA THR A 30 -0.59 -10.70 -10.67
C THR A 30 -1.65 -10.63 -11.75
N THR A 31 -2.75 -11.36 -11.60
CA THR A 31 -3.80 -11.50 -12.62
C THR A 31 -4.41 -10.15 -12.99
N TYR A 32 -4.76 -9.34 -11.99
CA TYR A 32 -5.34 -8.02 -12.25
C TYR A 32 -4.32 -7.06 -12.84
N THR A 33 -3.06 -7.09 -12.40
CA THR A 33 -2.00 -6.25 -12.97
C THR A 33 -1.76 -6.58 -14.44
N GLU A 34 -1.65 -7.85 -14.79
CA GLU A 34 -1.50 -8.28 -16.19
C GLU A 34 -2.68 -7.80 -17.05
N THR A 35 -3.90 -7.92 -16.54
CA THR A 35 -5.10 -7.43 -17.22
C THR A 35 -5.07 -5.92 -17.42
N MET A 36 -4.66 -5.14 -16.39
CA MET A 36 -4.57 -3.69 -16.49
C MET A 36 -3.48 -3.23 -17.46
N ILE A 37 -2.33 -3.89 -17.45
CA ILE A 37 -1.24 -3.62 -18.41
C ILE A 37 -1.69 -3.83 -19.85
N GLN A 38 -2.41 -4.92 -20.13
CA GLN A 38 -2.94 -5.20 -21.47
C GLN A 38 -3.97 -4.17 -21.90
N LYS A 39 -4.83 -3.73 -20.98
CA LYS A 39 -5.90 -2.77 -21.24
C LYS A 39 -5.40 -1.34 -21.37
N TYR A 40 -4.37 -0.98 -20.62
CA TYR A 40 -3.83 0.37 -20.51
C TYR A 40 -2.31 0.37 -20.72
N PRO A 41 -1.85 0.42 -21.98
CA PRO A 41 -0.41 0.40 -22.30
C PRO A 41 0.40 1.56 -21.68
N ASP A 42 -0.26 2.68 -21.39
CA ASP A 42 0.34 3.87 -20.78
C ASP A 42 0.23 3.89 -19.25
N LEU A 43 -0.19 2.77 -18.63
CA LEU A 43 -0.25 2.64 -17.16
C LEU A 43 1.13 2.90 -16.56
N ASN A 44 1.20 3.79 -15.57
CA ASN A 44 2.45 4.14 -14.93
C ASN A 44 2.36 4.17 -13.38
N CYS A 45 1.17 3.93 -12.84
CA CYS A 45 0.99 3.88 -11.38
C CYS A 45 -0.07 2.86 -10.99
N ILE A 46 0.22 2.08 -9.96
CA ILE A 46 -0.72 1.15 -9.32
C ILE A 46 -0.78 1.47 -7.84
N LEU A 47 -2.00 1.62 -7.32
CA LEU A 47 -2.26 1.74 -5.89
C LEU A 47 -2.97 0.48 -5.43
N CYS A 48 -2.33 -0.27 -4.52
CA CYS A 48 -2.90 -1.47 -3.93
C CYS A 48 -3.41 -1.20 -2.52
N TYR A 49 -4.45 -1.92 -2.12
CA TYR A 49 -4.95 -1.88 -0.75
C TYR A 49 -3.92 -2.42 0.25
N GLY A 50 -3.17 -3.46 -0.12
CA GLY A 50 -2.17 -4.07 0.74
C GLY A 50 -0.91 -4.51 -0.01
N ASP A 51 0.17 -4.69 0.74
CA ASP A 51 1.48 -5.07 0.22
C ASP A 51 1.50 -6.45 -0.46
N ALA A 52 0.63 -7.37 -0.06
CA ALA A 52 0.53 -8.69 -0.68
C ALA A 52 0.23 -8.58 -2.17
N ALA A 53 -0.83 -7.86 -2.54
CA ALA A 53 -1.18 -7.61 -3.94
C ALA A 53 -0.13 -6.73 -4.65
N ALA A 54 0.47 -5.77 -3.93
CA ALA A 54 1.48 -4.89 -4.51
C ALA A 54 2.77 -5.64 -4.89
N THR A 55 3.25 -6.55 -4.05
CA THR A 55 4.45 -7.35 -4.36
C THR A 55 4.23 -8.29 -5.55
N GLU A 56 3.02 -8.84 -5.70
CA GLU A 56 2.63 -9.58 -6.90
C GLU A 56 2.57 -8.68 -8.14
N ALA A 57 2.05 -7.44 -7.99
CA ALA A 57 2.02 -6.45 -9.07
C ALA A 57 3.44 -6.05 -9.51
N VAL A 58 4.41 -5.90 -8.58
CA VAL A 58 5.81 -5.65 -8.92
C VAL A 58 6.35 -6.70 -9.88
N GLU A 59 6.15 -7.97 -9.58
CA GLU A 59 6.64 -9.05 -10.43
C GLU A 59 5.93 -9.08 -11.80
N ALA A 60 4.64 -8.81 -11.86
CA ALA A 60 3.89 -8.72 -13.12
C ALA A 60 4.38 -7.55 -14.00
N VAL A 61 4.60 -6.38 -13.41
CA VAL A 61 5.15 -5.20 -14.12
C VAL A 61 6.55 -5.47 -14.65
N LYS A 62 7.41 -6.15 -13.88
CA LYS A 62 8.76 -6.55 -14.30
C LYS A 62 8.69 -7.57 -15.44
N ALA A 63 7.83 -8.58 -15.32
CA ALA A 63 7.64 -9.59 -16.36
C ALA A 63 7.13 -9.00 -17.67
N ALA A 64 6.30 -7.97 -17.61
CA ALA A 64 5.81 -7.22 -18.78
C ALA A 64 6.85 -6.25 -19.37
N GLY A 65 8.01 -6.08 -18.78
CA GLY A 65 9.05 -5.15 -19.21
C GLY A 65 8.70 -3.68 -19.01
N MET A 66 7.72 -3.36 -18.16
CA MET A 66 7.26 -2.00 -17.88
C MET A 66 7.95 -1.34 -16.68
N ALA A 67 8.84 -2.09 -15.99
CA ALA A 67 9.61 -1.55 -14.89
C ALA A 67 10.52 -0.40 -15.36
N SER A 68 10.30 0.78 -14.80
CA SER A 68 11.06 1.99 -15.14
C SER A 68 11.02 2.99 -13.97
N ASP A 69 11.85 4.03 -14.05
CA ASP A 69 11.84 5.10 -13.07
C ASP A 69 10.52 5.88 -13.03
N ASN A 70 9.77 5.86 -14.12
CA ASN A 70 8.46 6.51 -14.24
C ASN A 70 7.29 5.62 -13.80
N PHE A 71 7.54 4.35 -13.44
CA PHE A 71 6.51 3.48 -12.91
C PHE A 71 6.54 3.47 -11.37
N GLY A 72 5.37 3.54 -10.74
CA GLY A 72 5.24 3.53 -9.29
C GLY A 72 4.16 2.60 -8.78
N ILE A 73 4.49 1.76 -7.80
CA ILE A 73 3.53 0.93 -7.06
C ILE A 73 3.55 1.39 -5.60
N PHE A 74 2.36 1.60 -5.04
CA PHE A 74 2.18 2.04 -3.66
C PHE A 74 1.14 1.16 -2.97
N ALA A 75 1.34 0.90 -1.68
CA ALA A 75 0.44 0.05 -0.91
C ALA A 75 0.42 0.40 0.58
N CYS A 76 -0.16 -0.50 1.37
CA CYS A 76 -0.21 -0.40 2.84
C CYS A 76 0.29 -1.72 3.43
N ASP A 77 0.65 -1.71 4.70
CA ASP A 77 1.00 -2.73 5.67
C ASP A 77 2.43 -2.61 6.19
N GLY A 78 3.40 -2.17 5.38
CA GLY A 78 4.81 -2.06 5.78
C GLY A 78 5.45 -3.43 5.95
N THR A 79 5.12 -4.39 5.09
CA THR A 79 5.68 -5.74 5.15
C THR A 79 7.17 -5.75 4.77
N LYS A 80 7.90 -6.74 5.29
CA LYS A 80 9.33 -6.88 4.96
C LYS A 80 9.59 -6.95 3.46
N ASN A 81 8.78 -7.68 2.71
CA ASN A 81 8.95 -7.79 1.25
C ASN A 81 8.79 -6.43 0.56
N ALA A 82 7.79 -5.65 0.95
CA ALA A 82 7.59 -4.30 0.41
C ALA A 82 8.78 -3.38 0.73
N ILE A 83 9.26 -3.42 1.96
CA ILE A 83 10.44 -2.68 2.40
C ILE A 83 11.68 -3.07 1.58
N ASP A 84 11.89 -4.36 1.33
CA ASP A 84 13.01 -4.86 0.53
C ASP A 84 12.94 -4.36 -0.93
N TYR A 85 11.76 -4.35 -1.56
CA TYR A 85 11.58 -3.76 -2.91
C TYR A 85 11.88 -2.26 -2.94
N ILE A 86 11.40 -1.50 -1.95
CA ILE A 86 11.65 -0.06 -1.85
C ILE A 86 13.15 0.21 -1.67
N ALA A 87 13.82 -0.54 -0.79
CA ALA A 87 15.25 -0.42 -0.52
C ALA A 87 16.12 -0.74 -1.75
N ASN A 88 15.69 -1.71 -2.55
CA ASN A 88 16.35 -2.07 -3.81
C ASN A 88 16.02 -1.13 -4.99
N LYS A 89 15.26 -0.06 -4.72
CA LYS A 89 14.84 0.92 -5.74
C LYS A 89 14.06 0.28 -6.90
N ASP A 90 13.28 -0.75 -6.60
CA ASP A 90 12.37 -1.37 -7.55
C ASP A 90 11.17 -0.44 -7.84
N VAL A 91 10.24 -0.86 -8.68
CA VAL A 91 9.04 -0.09 -9.04
C VAL A 91 8.09 0.13 -7.85
N MET A 92 8.25 -0.61 -6.75
CA MET A 92 7.57 -0.29 -5.49
C MET A 92 8.20 0.95 -4.87
N ARG A 93 7.42 2.03 -4.79
CA ARG A 93 7.90 3.36 -4.37
C ARG A 93 7.54 3.72 -2.94
N GLY A 94 6.56 3.04 -2.37
CA GLY A 94 6.17 3.30 -1.00
C GLY A 94 5.13 2.35 -0.45
N THR A 95 5.16 2.21 0.87
CA THR A 95 4.13 1.53 1.65
C THR A 95 3.82 2.33 2.91
N LEU A 96 2.63 2.14 3.48
CA LEU A 96 2.23 2.73 4.75
C LEU A 96 2.32 1.65 5.83
N GLN A 97 3.18 1.86 6.82
CA GLN A 97 3.21 1.01 8.00
C GLN A 97 2.26 1.54 9.06
N PHE A 98 1.38 0.68 9.53
CA PHE A 98 0.54 0.96 10.68
C PHE A 98 1.28 0.60 11.97
N GLY A 99 1.05 1.37 13.05
CA GLY A 99 1.52 1.00 14.39
C GLY A 99 0.96 -0.35 14.81
N SER A 100 1.62 -0.99 15.77
CA SER A 100 1.20 -2.30 16.27
C SER A 100 -0.24 -2.29 16.79
N VAL A 101 -1.16 -2.85 16.00
CA VAL A 101 -2.58 -2.98 16.39
C VAL A 101 -2.71 -3.80 17.68
N ALA A 102 -1.88 -4.83 17.85
CA ALA A 102 -1.89 -5.68 19.05
C ALA A 102 -1.50 -4.88 20.31
N GLU A 103 -0.45 -4.06 20.22
CA GLU A 103 -0.03 -3.22 21.36
C GLU A 103 -1.08 -2.15 21.67
N GLN A 104 -1.60 -1.48 20.65
CA GLN A 104 -2.64 -0.48 20.84
C GLN A 104 -3.91 -1.10 21.45
N THR A 105 -4.33 -2.28 20.98
CA THR A 105 -5.49 -2.98 21.53
C THR A 105 -5.25 -3.34 22.98
N ARG A 106 -4.07 -3.86 23.34
CA ARG A 106 -3.70 -4.14 24.73
C ARG A 106 -3.77 -2.87 25.59
N ASP A 107 -3.20 -1.78 25.12
CA ASP A 107 -3.14 -0.53 25.87
C ASP A 107 -4.54 0.10 26.04
N CYS A 108 -5.38 0.03 25.02
CA CYS A 108 -6.79 0.43 25.12
C CYS A 108 -7.55 -0.43 26.13
N LEU A 109 -7.32 -1.74 26.13
CA LEU A 109 -7.95 -2.65 27.08
C LEU A 109 -7.58 -2.30 28.53
N TYR A 110 -6.30 -2.05 28.81
CA TYR A 110 -5.86 -1.62 30.13
C TYR A 110 -6.47 -0.28 30.54
N GLN A 111 -6.51 0.71 29.63
CA GLN A 111 -7.15 2.00 29.92
C GLN A 111 -8.65 1.84 30.21
N TYR A 112 -9.33 0.96 29.49
CA TYR A 112 -10.74 0.66 29.74
C TYR A 112 -10.96 0.00 31.11
N ILE A 113 -10.16 -1.01 31.47
CA ILE A 113 -10.23 -1.70 32.76
C ILE A 113 -9.94 -0.73 33.91
N ASP A 114 -9.00 0.19 33.72
CA ASP A 114 -8.64 1.21 34.72
C ASP A 114 -9.65 2.37 34.81
N GLY A 115 -10.73 2.34 34.02
CA GLY A 115 -11.74 3.41 33.98
C GLY A 115 -11.23 4.73 33.37
N LYS A 116 -10.15 4.68 32.60
CA LYS A 116 -9.54 5.85 31.94
C LYS A 116 -10.03 6.03 30.49
N MET A 117 -10.80 5.10 29.97
CA MET A 117 -11.35 5.12 28.62
C MET A 117 -12.80 4.63 28.62
N ASP A 118 -13.67 5.32 27.92
CA ASP A 118 -15.07 4.94 27.75
C ASP A 118 -15.27 3.99 26.56
N VAL A 119 -16.35 3.20 26.62
CA VAL A 119 -16.81 2.39 25.50
C VAL A 119 -17.13 3.29 24.30
N GLY A 120 -16.64 2.92 23.13
CA GLY A 120 -16.86 3.69 21.89
C GLY A 120 -15.81 4.77 21.66
N THR A 121 -14.80 4.93 22.50
CA THR A 121 -13.66 5.81 22.24
C THR A 121 -12.93 5.33 20.99
N VAL A 122 -12.71 6.26 20.05
CA VAL A 122 -11.95 6.00 18.83
C VAL A 122 -10.48 6.36 19.05
N VAL A 123 -9.60 5.39 18.92
CA VAL A 123 -8.14 5.59 19.01
C VAL A 123 -7.55 5.48 17.61
N MET A 124 -6.85 6.53 17.18
CA MET A 124 -6.19 6.56 15.88
C MET A 124 -4.84 5.84 15.97
N SER A 125 -4.60 4.93 15.02
CA SER A 125 -3.29 4.31 14.84
C SER A 125 -2.29 5.29 14.25
N SER A 126 -1.02 5.16 14.62
CA SER A 126 0.05 5.84 13.89
C SER A 126 0.19 5.26 12.48
N ILE A 127 0.45 6.14 11.53
CA ILE A 127 0.69 5.75 10.13
C ILE A 127 2.04 6.33 9.73
N ASN A 128 2.97 5.46 9.33
CA ASN A 128 4.32 5.82 8.94
C ASN A 128 4.50 5.54 7.45
N PRO A 129 4.64 6.57 6.59
CA PRO A 129 4.97 6.35 5.19
C PRO A 129 6.43 5.91 5.06
N ILE A 130 6.65 4.81 4.37
CA ILE A 130 7.98 4.26 4.06
C ILE A 130 8.21 4.45 2.56
N THR A 131 9.28 5.14 2.22
CA THR A 131 9.71 5.42 0.86
C THR A 131 11.22 5.27 0.75
N ALA A 132 11.81 5.45 -0.43
CA ALA A 132 13.26 5.44 -0.61
C ALA A 132 14.00 6.46 0.26
N ALA A 133 13.32 7.51 0.76
CA ALA A 133 13.94 8.54 1.59
C ALA A 133 14.22 8.08 3.03
N ASN A 134 13.46 7.11 3.55
CA ASN A 134 13.56 6.67 4.94
C ASN A 134 13.56 5.15 5.12
N VAL A 135 13.57 4.38 4.05
CA VAL A 135 13.48 2.91 4.11
C VAL A 135 14.63 2.28 4.91
N ALA A 136 15.78 2.94 4.98
CA ALA A 136 16.94 2.46 5.77
C ALA A 136 16.63 2.33 7.28
N ASP A 137 15.67 3.11 7.78
CA ASP A 137 15.29 3.07 9.20
C ASP A 137 14.39 1.86 9.53
N TYR A 138 13.96 1.10 8.50
CA TYR A 138 13.03 -0.03 8.60
C TYR A 138 13.63 -1.39 8.19
N GLN A 139 14.92 -1.43 7.85
CA GLN A 139 15.65 -2.64 7.44
C GLN A 139 16.22 -3.45 8.61
#